data_fd9ca9d2f0176b909ce04ca03518418d
#
_entry.id   fd9ca9d2f0176b909ce04ca03518418d
#
_cell.length_a   1.000
_cell.length_b   1.000
_cell.length_c   1.000
_cell.angle_alpha   90.00
_cell.angle_beta   90.00
_cell.angle_gamma   90.00
#
_symmetry.space_group_name_H-M   'P 1'
#
loop_
_entity.id
_entity.type
_entity.pdbx_description
1 polymer ?
#
loop_
_entity_poly.entity_id
_entity_poly.type
_entity_poly.pdbx_seq_one_letter_code
_entity_poly.pdbx_strand_id
1 'polypeptide(L)'
;NQTAIGWLEQLPESEETRAAINRAVYAYAEQLVSDGQKEAAAIEFYSLGGYEDAMARGNALEYELAMSEKAQDIHSALDRLEALGDYGDAAAQADECRYEIARAAMNAGELQDALDAFEALGDVQDAPEQAQRCRYLLAQQAMSAGEYDEAIALYEACGAYLDAEDGAMQARYAKAAALFDAQEYEAAAKAFAELGSYEDAKQRVTDSEDAWLSADYNSARMDTELGNYAAVIDELAAYYESELPPRYAQMHDMYESACLARAQ
;
A
#
# COMPACT_ATOMS: atom_id res chain seq x y z
N ASN A 1 -40.17 -32.52 18.43
CA ASN A 1 -40.42 -32.14 17.02
C ASN A 1 -39.45 -32.85 16.04
N GLN A 2 -38.17 -32.96 16.32
CA GLN A 2 -37.18 -33.62 15.44
C GLN A 2 -37.53 -35.12 15.18
N THR A 3 -38.02 -35.84 16.17
CA THR A 3 -38.47 -37.23 16.00
C THR A 3 -39.64 -37.35 15.01
N ALA A 4 -40.56 -36.38 15.03
CA ALA A 4 -41.71 -36.38 14.14
C ALA A 4 -41.31 -36.11 12.69
N ILE A 5 -40.32 -35.26 12.47
CA ILE A 5 -39.73 -35.00 11.14
C ILE A 5 -39.15 -36.29 10.58
N GLY A 6 -38.32 -37.01 11.37
CA GLY A 6 -37.70 -38.26 10.91
C GLY A 6 -38.70 -39.37 10.60
N TRP A 7 -39.91 -39.38 11.17
CA TRP A 7 -40.97 -40.28 10.78
C TRP A 7 -41.68 -39.86 9.49
N LEU A 8 -41.91 -38.55 9.28
CA LEU A 8 -42.53 -38.02 8.10
C LEU A 8 -41.64 -38.24 6.84
N GLU A 9 -40.33 -38.16 6.99
CA GLU A 9 -39.34 -38.40 5.91
C GLU A 9 -39.30 -39.85 5.42
N GLN A 10 -39.81 -40.81 6.22
CA GLN A 10 -39.91 -42.21 5.84
C GLN A 10 -41.19 -42.52 5.03
N LEU A 11 -42.12 -41.58 4.94
CA LEU A 11 -43.33 -41.73 4.15
C LEU A 11 -43.04 -41.54 2.64
N PRO A 12 -43.87 -42.12 1.77
CA PRO A 12 -43.78 -41.88 0.33
C PRO A 12 -43.86 -40.38 0.01
N GLU A 13 -43.04 -39.93 -0.96
CA GLU A 13 -43.03 -38.54 -1.38
C GLU A 13 -44.37 -38.17 -2.04
N SER A 14 -45.06 -37.18 -1.46
CA SER A 14 -46.25 -36.57 -1.98
C SER A 14 -46.34 -35.11 -1.60
N GLU A 15 -47.19 -34.31 -2.24
CA GLU A 15 -47.40 -32.92 -1.84
C GLU A 15 -47.85 -32.79 -0.38
N GLU A 16 -48.69 -33.71 0.08
CA GLU A 16 -49.20 -33.74 1.45
C GLU A 16 -48.08 -34.07 2.44
N THR A 17 -47.20 -35.02 2.12
CA THR A 17 -46.06 -35.39 2.95
C THR A 17 -45.07 -34.23 3.03
N ARG A 18 -44.77 -33.59 1.91
CA ARG A 18 -43.89 -32.43 1.84
C ARG A 18 -44.43 -31.25 2.67
N ALA A 19 -45.73 -30.96 2.54
CA ALA A 19 -46.39 -29.91 3.31
C ALA A 19 -46.40 -30.22 4.84
N ALA A 20 -46.52 -31.51 5.23
CA ALA A 20 -46.44 -31.92 6.60
C ALA A 20 -45.01 -31.79 7.17
N ILE A 21 -43.99 -32.16 6.41
CA ILE A 21 -42.58 -31.98 6.76
C ILE A 21 -42.28 -30.48 6.95
N ASN A 22 -42.62 -29.63 5.97
CA ASN A 22 -42.38 -28.19 6.08
C ASN A 22 -43.00 -27.57 7.32
N ARG A 23 -44.24 -27.92 7.64
CA ARG A 23 -44.89 -27.46 8.89
C ARG A 23 -44.16 -27.95 10.14
N ALA A 24 -43.70 -29.22 10.16
CA ALA A 24 -43.00 -29.77 11.29
C ALA A 24 -41.62 -29.14 11.50
N VAL A 25 -40.86 -28.90 10.42
CA VAL A 25 -39.56 -28.20 10.42
C VAL A 25 -39.76 -26.76 10.88
N TYR A 26 -40.77 -26.05 10.36
CA TYR A 26 -41.05 -24.67 10.76
C TYR A 26 -41.36 -24.59 12.27
N ALA A 27 -42.24 -25.46 12.78
CA ALA A 27 -42.55 -25.51 14.20
C ALA A 27 -41.34 -25.94 15.08
N TYR A 28 -40.42 -26.71 14.53
CA TYR A 28 -39.16 -27.04 15.20
C TYR A 28 -38.20 -25.84 15.24
N ALA A 29 -38.07 -25.12 14.15
CA ALA A 29 -37.27 -23.88 14.09
C ALA A 29 -37.80 -22.85 15.12
N GLU A 30 -39.13 -22.66 15.22
CA GLU A 30 -39.77 -21.80 16.22
C GLU A 30 -39.41 -22.22 17.66
N GLN A 31 -39.41 -23.55 17.93
CA GLN A 31 -38.99 -24.05 19.22
C GLN A 31 -37.54 -23.75 19.52
N LEU A 32 -36.63 -23.92 18.55
CA LEU A 32 -35.19 -23.59 18.67
C LEU A 32 -34.99 -22.10 19.00
N VAL A 33 -35.76 -21.20 18.36
CA VAL A 33 -35.75 -19.77 18.73
C VAL A 33 -36.13 -19.58 20.19
N SER A 34 -37.20 -20.23 20.64
CA SER A 34 -37.67 -20.14 22.04
C SER A 34 -36.65 -20.66 23.04
N ASP A 35 -35.88 -21.67 22.65
CA ASP A 35 -34.82 -22.29 23.45
C ASP A 35 -33.49 -21.52 23.37
N GLY A 36 -33.43 -20.38 22.61
CA GLY A 36 -32.25 -19.53 22.44
C GLY A 36 -31.20 -20.08 21.48
N GLN A 37 -31.52 -21.14 20.73
CA GLN A 37 -30.63 -21.82 19.79
C GLN A 37 -30.74 -21.15 18.38
N LYS A 38 -30.34 -19.88 18.29
CA LYS A 38 -30.58 -19.04 17.11
C LYS A 38 -29.91 -19.56 15.83
N GLU A 39 -28.64 -20.02 15.92
CA GLU A 39 -27.94 -20.59 14.77
C GLU A 39 -28.67 -21.84 14.23
N ALA A 40 -29.02 -22.75 15.09
CA ALA A 40 -29.75 -23.95 14.68
C ALA A 40 -31.14 -23.61 14.11
N ALA A 41 -31.82 -22.60 14.66
CA ALA A 41 -33.09 -22.12 14.14
C ALA A 41 -32.95 -21.52 12.74
N ALA A 42 -31.91 -20.71 12.49
CA ALA A 42 -31.66 -20.09 11.18
C ALA A 42 -31.43 -21.17 10.11
N ILE A 43 -30.63 -22.20 10.41
CA ILE A 43 -30.38 -23.34 9.50
C ILE A 43 -31.70 -24.03 9.14
N GLU A 44 -32.56 -24.31 10.11
CA GLU A 44 -33.84 -24.96 9.85
C GLU A 44 -34.79 -24.06 9.03
N PHE A 45 -34.84 -22.76 9.30
CA PHE A 45 -35.63 -21.83 8.49
C PHE A 45 -35.10 -21.77 7.05
N TYR A 46 -33.79 -21.72 6.82
CA TYR A 46 -33.22 -21.72 5.45
C TYR A 46 -33.50 -23.03 4.70
N SER A 47 -33.55 -24.16 5.40
CA SER A 47 -33.88 -25.47 4.80
C SER A 47 -35.28 -25.49 4.16
N LEU A 48 -36.19 -24.63 4.64
CA LEU A 48 -37.55 -24.50 4.15
C LEU A 48 -37.71 -23.68 2.89
N GLY A 49 -36.66 -22.92 2.51
CA GLY A 49 -36.66 -22.07 1.32
C GLY A 49 -37.86 -21.11 1.29
N GLY A 50 -38.65 -21.18 0.22
CA GLY A 50 -39.81 -20.27 0.01
C GLY A 50 -41.06 -20.65 0.82
N TYR A 51 -40.97 -21.50 1.84
CA TYR A 51 -42.11 -21.84 2.67
C TYR A 51 -42.45 -20.70 3.66
N GLU A 52 -43.69 -20.17 3.56
CA GLU A 52 -44.16 -19.04 4.36
C GLU A 52 -43.15 -17.89 4.42
N ASP A 53 -42.80 -17.44 5.63
CA ASP A 53 -41.80 -16.38 5.89
C ASP A 53 -40.43 -16.91 6.35
N ALA A 54 -40.16 -18.22 6.15
CA ALA A 54 -39.00 -18.91 6.69
C ALA A 54 -37.68 -18.21 6.33
N MET A 55 -37.50 -17.79 5.04
CA MET A 55 -36.31 -17.05 4.62
C MET A 55 -36.15 -15.74 5.38
N ALA A 56 -37.24 -15.00 5.57
CA ALA A 56 -37.18 -13.73 6.31
C ALA A 56 -36.84 -13.96 7.79
N ARG A 57 -37.34 -15.05 8.37
CA ARG A 57 -37.02 -15.46 9.76
C ARG A 57 -35.55 -15.85 9.89
N GLY A 58 -35.04 -16.65 8.94
CA GLY A 58 -33.63 -17.04 8.89
C GLY A 58 -32.71 -15.79 8.80
N ASN A 59 -33.01 -14.88 7.88
CA ASN A 59 -32.24 -13.62 7.73
C ASN A 59 -32.28 -12.77 9.00
N ALA A 60 -33.45 -12.67 9.68
CA ALA A 60 -33.56 -11.91 10.91
C ALA A 60 -32.68 -12.49 12.03
N LEU A 61 -32.63 -13.82 12.15
CA LEU A 61 -31.78 -14.50 13.14
C LEU A 61 -30.29 -14.32 12.83
N GLU A 62 -29.89 -14.49 11.56
CA GLU A 62 -28.50 -14.27 11.15
C GLU A 62 -28.07 -12.82 11.40
N TYR A 63 -28.95 -11.85 11.14
CA TYR A 63 -28.65 -10.45 11.45
C TYR A 63 -28.48 -10.22 12.96
N GLU A 64 -29.36 -10.78 13.79
CA GLU A 64 -29.23 -10.70 15.25
C GLU A 64 -27.95 -11.36 15.76
N LEU A 65 -27.54 -12.50 15.18
CA LEU A 65 -26.29 -13.19 15.51
C LEU A 65 -25.09 -12.31 15.14
N ALA A 66 -25.04 -11.80 13.91
CA ALA A 66 -24.00 -10.89 13.45
C ALA A 66 -23.83 -9.69 14.39
N MET A 67 -24.93 -9.02 14.75
CA MET A 67 -24.89 -7.87 15.64
C MET A 67 -24.45 -8.23 17.06
N SER A 68 -24.74 -9.43 17.54
CA SER A 68 -24.29 -9.90 18.86
C SER A 68 -22.81 -10.29 18.90
N GLU A 69 -22.26 -10.75 17.78
CA GLU A 69 -20.86 -11.16 17.63
C GLU A 69 -19.92 -9.98 17.35
N LYS A 70 -20.42 -8.88 16.79
CA LYS A 70 -19.64 -7.73 16.30
C LYS A 70 -18.57 -7.22 17.28
N ALA A 71 -18.85 -7.22 18.58
CA ALA A 71 -17.91 -6.76 19.61
C ALA A 71 -16.87 -7.81 20.03
N GLN A 72 -17.09 -9.09 19.75
CA GLN A 72 -16.25 -10.20 20.20
C GLN A 72 -15.44 -10.79 19.05
N ASP A 73 -16.07 -10.93 17.89
CA ASP A 73 -15.48 -11.43 16.65
C ASP A 73 -16.05 -10.68 15.46
N ILE A 74 -15.40 -9.58 15.13
CA ILE A 74 -15.83 -8.70 14.04
C ILE A 74 -15.76 -9.39 12.66
N HIS A 75 -14.84 -10.36 12.48
CA HIS A 75 -14.71 -11.08 11.21
C HIS A 75 -15.89 -12.04 11.01
N SER A 76 -16.27 -12.78 12.03
CA SER A 76 -17.46 -13.63 11.98
C SER A 76 -18.74 -12.81 11.74
N ALA A 77 -18.85 -11.65 12.39
CA ALA A 77 -19.96 -10.72 12.15
C ALA A 77 -20.00 -10.21 10.71
N LEU A 78 -18.84 -9.86 10.16
CA LEU A 78 -18.72 -9.42 8.76
C LEU A 78 -19.18 -10.51 7.79
N ASP A 79 -18.69 -11.74 7.94
CA ASP A 79 -19.06 -12.88 7.10
C ASP A 79 -20.58 -13.09 7.05
N ARG A 80 -21.25 -13.03 8.23
CA ARG A 80 -22.71 -13.15 8.32
C ARG A 80 -23.43 -12.00 7.65
N LEU A 81 -22.96 -10.76 7.85
CA LEU A 81 -23.56 -9.56 7.23
C LEU A 81 -23.41 -9.57 5.72
N GLU A 82 -22.25 -10.00 5.20
CA GLU A 82 -22.04 -10.17 3.76
C GLU A 82 -22.97 -11.23 3.15
N ALA A 83 -23.17 -12.35 3.85
CA ALA A 83 -24.10 -13.39 3.42
C ALA A 83 -25.55 -12.91 3.36
N LEU A 84 -25.94 -11.93 4.18
CA LEU A 84 -27.27 -11.31 4.19
C LEU A 84 -27.50 -10.34 3.03
N GLY A 85 -26.44 -9.82 2.41
CA GLY A 85 -26.52 -8.91 1.27
C GLY A 85 -27.40 -7.68 1.54
N ASP A 86 -28.45 -7.52 0.73
CA ASP A 86 -29.36 -6.36 0.83
C ASP A 86 -30.43 -6.47 1.93
N TYR A 87 -30.28 -7.40 2.87
CA TYR A 87 -31.25 -7.54 3.97
C TYR A 87 -31.12 -6.36 4.96
N GLY A 88 -32.19 -5.58 5.09
CA GLY A 88 -32.23 -4.44 6.02
C GLY A 88 -31.07 -3.45 5.76
N ASP A 89 -30.23 -3.22 6.77
CA ASP A 89 -29.02 -2.42 6.69
C ASP A 89 -27.73 -3.27 6.77
N ALA A 90 -27.81 -4.58 6.49
CA ALA A 90 -26.70 -5.52 6.61
C ALA A 90 -25.45 -5.06 5.83
N ALA A 91 -25.65 -4.54 4.60
CA ALA A 91 -24.55 -4.00 3.81
C ALA A 91 -23.85 -2.83 4.50
N ALA A 92 -24.62 -1.90 5.08
CA ALA A 92 -24.05 -0.76 5.81
C ALA A 92 -23.32 -1.21 7.09
N GLN A 93 -23.84 -2.24 7.79
CA GLN A 93 -23.18 -2.84 8.95
C GLN A 93 -21.91 -3.61 8.57
N ALA A 94 -21.89 -4.25 7.40
CA ALA A 94 -20.68 -4.88 6.85
C ALA A 94 -19.60 -3.84 6.55
N ASP A 95 -19.96 -2.70 5.95
CA ASP A 95 -19.02 -1.60 5.69
C ASP A 95 -18.48 -1.00 7.00
N GLU A 96 -19.29 -0.92 8.05
CA GLU A 96 -18.83 -0.51 9.37
C GLU A 96 -17.83 -1.52 9.97
N CYS A 97 -18.07 -2.83 9.79
CA CYS A 97 -17.10 -3.85 10.22
C CYS A 97 -15.79 -3.74 9.46
N ARG A 98 -15.83 -3.58 8.12
CA ARG A 98 -14.63 -3.39 7.28
C ARG A 98 -13.85 -2.16 7.72
N TYR A 99 -14.55 -1.06 8.02
CA TYR A 99 -13.92 0.18 8.49
C TYR A 99 -13.20 -0.04 9.84
N GLU A 100 -13.82 -0.72 10.80
CA GLU A 100 -13.20 -1.02 12.09
C GLU A 100 -12.00 -1.96 11.96
N ILE A 101 -12.05 -2.93 11.04
CA ILE A 101 -10.93 -3.84 10.72
C ILE A 101 -9.77 -3.03 10.12
N ALA A 102 -10.04 -2.16 9.15
CA ALA A 102 -9.03 -1.30 8.54
C ALA A 102 -8.36 -0.38 9.58
N ARG A 103 -9.17 0.18 10.49
CA ARG A 103 -8.67 1.01 11.59
C ARG A 103 -7.80 0.22 12.57
N ALA A 104 -8.16 -1.03 12.85
CA ALA A 104 -7.36 -1.91 13.70
C ALA A 104 -6.01 -2.23 13.03
N ALA A 105 -5.97 -2.54 11.74
CA ALA A 105 -4.76 -2.77 10.95
C ALA A 105 -3.85 -1.54 10.97
N MET A 106 -4.41 -0.33 10.75
CA MET A 106 -3.65 0.92 10.83
C MET A 106 -3.02 1.11 12.22
N ASN A 107 -3.76 0.84 13.29
CA ASN A 107 -3.26 0.96 14.67
C ASN A 107 -2.21 -0.12 15.01
N ALA A 108 -2.24 -1.27 14.36
CA ALA A 108 -1.23 -2.32 14.46
C ALA A 108 0.05 -2.00 13.66
N GLY A 109 0.01 -0.97 12.82
CA GLY A 109 1.12 -0.61 11.95
C GLY A 109 1.12 -1.36 10.61
N GLU A 110 0.08 -2.11 10.31
CA GLU A 110 -0.16 -2.81 9.04
C GLU A 110 -0.69 -1.80 8.01
N LEU A 111 0.16 -0.81 7.68
CA LEU A 111 -0.27 0.41 6.97
C LEU A 111 -0.72 0.14 5.55
N GLN A 112 -0.10 -0.84 4.83
CA GLN A 112 -0.50 -1.17 3.47
C GLN A 112 -1.85 -1.86 3.44
N ASP A 113 -2.08 -2.84 4.32
CA ASP A 113 -3.36 -3.53 4.42
C ASP A 113 -4.49 -2.58 4.82
N ALA A 114 -4.20 -1.65 5.73
CA ALA A 114 -5.13 -0.60 6.13
C ALA A 114 -5.45 0.35 4.96
N LEU A 115 -4.44 0.77 4.19
CA LEU A 115 -4.61 1.61 3.02
C LEU A 115 -5.55 0.95 1.99
N ASP A 116 -5.25 -0.30 1.62
CA ASP A 116 -6.03 -1.06 0.64
C ASP A 116 -7.48 -1.22 1.11
N ALA A 117 -7.69 -1.49 2.40
CA ALA A 117 -9.01 -1.62 2.99
C ALA A 117 -9.80 -0.30 3.01
N PHE A 118 -9.17 0.83 3.37
CA PHE A 118 -9.82 2.14 3.33
C PHE A 118 -10.13 2.59 1.89
N GLU A 119 -9.25 2.30 0.91
CA GLU A 119 -9.52 2.58 -0.50
C GLU A 119 -10.70 1.77 -1.03
N ALA A 120 -10.81 0.50 -0.64
CA ALA A 120 -11.93 -0.36 -1.02
C ALA A 120 -13.28 0.12 -0.45
N LEU A 121 -13.27 0.79 0.71
CA LEU A 121 -14.45 1.38 1.34
C LEU A 121 -14.97 2.63 0.60
N GLY A 122 -14.13 3.30 -0.18
CA GLY A 122 -14.52 4.52 -0.88
C GLY A 122 -15.01 5.60 0.08
N ASP A 123 -16.22 6.13 -0.15
CA ASP A 123 -16.78 7.27 0.61
C ASP A 123 -17.46 6.86 1.93
N VAL A 124 -17.18 5.67 2.45
CA VAL A 124 -17.74 5.22 3.74
C VAL A 124 -17.05 5.96 4.89
N GLN A 125 -17.82 6.67 5.69
CA GLN A 125 -17.34 7.50 6.81
C GLN A 125 -16.21 8.45 6.37
N ASP A 126 -15.06 8.43 7.05
CA ASP A 126 -13.84 9.18 6.71
C ASP A 126 -12.74 8.29 6.09
N ALA A 127 -13.12 7.15 5.46
CA ALA A 127 -12.18 6.22 4.85
C ALA A 127 -11.20 6.89 3.86
N PRO A 128 -11.62 7.86 3.01
CA PRO A 128 -10.69 8.57 2.13
C PRO A 128 -9.60 9.34 2.90
N GLU A 129 -9.96 9.95 4.04
CA GLU A 129 -9.01 10.67 4.88
C GLU A 129 -8.04 9.69 5.59
N GLN A 130 -8.55 8.57 6.07
CA GLN A 130 -7.72 7.54 6.68
C GLN A 130 -6.78 6.89 5.65
N ALA A 131 -7.21 6.68 4.41
CA ALA A 131 -6.36 6.21 3.32
C ALA A 131 -5.20 7.19 3.05
N GLN A 132 -5.49 8.51 3.01
CA GLN A 132 -4.43 9.52 2.88
C GLN A 132 -3.46 9.49 4.06
N ARG A 133 -3.97 9.30 5.27
CA ARG A 133 -3.14 9.16 6.46
C ARG A 133 -2.23 7.93 6.39
N CYS A 134 -2.74 6.79 5.93
CA CYS A 134 -1.92 5.59 5.73
C CYS A 134 -0.81 5.84 4.70
N ARG A 135 -1.12 6.45 3.54
CA ARG A 135 -0.10 6.81 2.53
C ARG A 135 0.98 7.71 3.11
N TYR A 136 0.58 8.73 3.87
CA TYR A 136 1.54 9.63 4.50
C TYR A 136 2.46 8.91 5.49
N LEU A 137 1.92 8.00 6.31
CA LEU A 137 2.71 7.20 7.24
C LEU A 137 3.65 6.22 6.51
N LEU A 138 3.18 5.60 5.42
CA LEU A 138 4.02 4.77 4.54
C LEU A 138 5.16 5.58 3.93
N ALA A 139 4.89 6.81 3.47
CA ALA A 139 5.93 7.71 2.96
C ALA A 139 7.01 8.02 4.01
N GLN A 140 6.61 8.27 5.26
CA GLN A 140 7.56 8.47 6.36
C GLN A 140 8.38 7.20 6.67
N GLN A 141 7.75 6.03 6.55
CA GLN A 141 8.42 4.76 6.74
C GLN A 141 9.47 4.52 5.63
N ALA A 142 9.10 4.70 4.36
CA ALA A 142 10.00 4.60 3.22
C ALA A 142 11.16 5.61 3.31
N MET A 143 10.88 6.86 3.71
CA MET A 143 11.90 7.88 3.97
C MET A 143 12.92 7.42 5.03
N SER A 144 12.43 6.82 6.12
CA SER A 144 13.27 6.33 7.21
C SER A 144 14.09 5.09 6.82
N ALA A 145 13.58 4.29 5.87
CA ALA A 145 14.27 3.12 5.30
C ALA A 145 15.31 3.49 4.24
N GLY A 146 15.33 4.76 3.77
CA GLY A 146 16.18 5.20 2.67
C GLY A 146 15.61 4.84 1.28
N GLU A 147 14.35 4.43 1.22
CA GLU A 147 13.62 4.08 0.00
C GLU A 147 13.03 5.36 -0.60
N TYR A 148 13.94 6.27 -1.02
CA TYR A 148 13.56 7.65 -1.38
C TYR A 148 12.60 7.74 -2.57
N ASP A 149 12.72 6.86 -3.58
CA ASP A 149 11.82 6.87 -4.73
C ASP A 149 10.39 6.50 -4.33
N GLU A 150 10.24 5.54 -3.44
CA GLU A 150 8.95 5.15 -2.88
C GLU A 150 8.38 6.25 -1.99
N ALA A 151 9.21 6.85 -1.13
CA ALA A 151 8.80 7.98 -0.30
C ALA A 151 8.29 9.16 -1.15
N ILE A 152 8.99 9.51 -2.23
CA ILE A 152 8.58 10.57 -3.16
C ILE A 152 7.21 10.25 -3.76
N ALA A 153 7.04 9.04 -4.30
CA ALA A 153 5.79 8.63 -4.94
C ALA A 153 4.60 8.66 -3.97
N LEU A 154 4.80 8.19 -2.73
CA LEU A 154 3.77 8.19 -1.70
C LEU A 154 3.42 9.61 -1.23
N TYR A 155 4.40 10.48 -0.99
CA TYR A 155 4.15 11.88 -0.65
C TYR A 155 3.43 12.62 -1.77
N GLU A 156 3.82 12.43 -3.03
CA GLU A 156 3.14 13.01 -4.19
C GLU A 156 1.68 12.55 -4.30
N ALA A 157 1.42 11.27 -4.02
CA ALA A 157 0.06 10.72 -4.00
C ALA A 157 -0.81 11.28 -2.86
N CYS A 158 -0.21 11.81 -1.80
CA CYS A 158 -0.91 12.51 -0.74
C CYS A 158 -1.37 13.93 -1.16
N GLY A 159 -0.75 14.53 -2.18
CA GLY A 159 -1.06 15.90 -2.63
C GLY A 159 -0.88 16.92 -1.51
N ALA A 160 -1.90 17.75 -1.29
CA ALA A 160 -1.87 18.81 -0.26
C ALA A 160 -2.18 18.30 1.17
N TYR A 161 -2.05 17.01 1.44
CA TYR A 161 -2.29 16.46 2.78
C TYR A 161 -1.12 16.77 3.71
N LEU A 162 -1.41 17.45 4.84
CA LEU A 162 -0.40 17.89 5.82
C LEU A 162 0.77 18.63 5.13
N ASP A 163 2.00 18.18 5.38
CA ASP A 163 3.25 18.68 4.80
C ASP A 163 3.84 17.74 3.74
N ALA A 164 3.00 16.95 3.06
CA ALA A 164 3.45 15.94 2.09
C ALA A 164 4.25 16.56 0.93
N GLU A 165 3.91 17.78 0.48
CA GLU A 165 4.68 18.47 -0.57
C GLU A 165 6.11 18.76 -0.11
N ASP A 166 6.28 19.20 1.14
CA ASP A 166 7.62 19.40 1.73
C ASP A 166 8.31 18.06 1.98
N GLY A 167 7.59 17.05 2.44
CA GLY A 167 8.08 15.67 2.59
C GLY A 167 8.66 15.11 1.28
N ALA A 168 7.97 15.33 0.15
CA ALA A 168 8.47 14.94 -1.17
C ALA A 168 9.76 15.67 -1.55
N MET A 169 9.86 16.98 -1.23
CA MET A 169 11.08 17.75 -1.46
C MET A 169 12.24 17.28 -0.58
N GLN A 170 11.98 16.96 0.69
CA GLN A 170 12.96 16.37 1.60
C GLN A 170 13.46 15.01 1.10
N ALA A 171 12.55 14.15 0.59
CA ALA A 171 12.92 12.85 0.05
C ALA A 171 13.81 12.98 -1.20
N ARG A 172 13.49 13.91 -2.12
CA ARG A 172 14.34 14.21 -3.27
C ARG A 172 15.71 14.74 -2.85
N TYR A 173 15.77 15.61 -1.85
CA TYR A 173 17.02 16.12 -1.31
C TYR A 173 17.86 15.00 -0.69
N ALA A 174 17.25 14.14 0.12
CA ALA A 174 17.92 13.00 0.73
C ALA A 174 18.43 11.99 -0.32
N LYS A 175 17.68 11.77 -1.41
CA LYS A 175 18.12 10.96 -2.55
C LYS A 175 19.36 11.56 -3.21
N ALA A 176 19.36 12.86 -3.46
CA ALA A 176 20.52 13.55 -4.04
C ALA A 176 21.75 13.48 -3.13
N ALA A 177 21.56 13.62 -1.81
CA ALA A 177 22.63 13.46 -0.82
C ALA A 177 23.18 12.02 -0.79
N ALA A 178 22.32 11.01 -0.88
CA ALA A 178 22.74 9.61 -0.93
C ALA A 178 23.57 9.31 -2.21
N LEU A 179 23.21 9.89 -3.37
CA LEU A 179 24.03 9.78 -4.58
C LEU A 179 25.42 10.41 -4.38
N PHE A 180 25.49 11.56 -3.72
CA PHE A 180 26.77 12.20 -3.40
C PHE A 180 27.64 11.30 -2.50
N ASP A 181 27.03 10.73 -1.44
CA ASP A 181 27.74 9.85 -0.51
C ASP A 181 28.19 8.52 -1.17
N ALA A 182 27.45 8.06 -2.18
CA ALA A 182 27.83 6.93 -3.04
C ALA A 182 28.90 7.28 -4.09
N GLN A 183 29.39 8.54 -4.11
CA GLN A 183 30.35 9.08 -5.08
C GLN A 183 29.81 9.14 -6.53
N GLU A 184 28.49 9.09 -6.69
CA GLU A 184 27.82 9.29 -7.96
C GLU A 184 27.60 10.80 -8.22
N TYR A 185 28.71 11.54 -8.30
CA TYR A 185 28.72 13.01 -8.23
C TYR A 185 27.97 13.68 -9.36
N GLU A 186 28.05 13.15 -10.60
CA GLU A 186 27.31 13.69 -11.74
C GLU A 186 25.79 13.55 -11.52
N ALA A 187 25.35 12.38 -11.06
CA ALA A 187 23.94 12.13 -10.76
C ALA A 187 23.46 13.00 -9.58
N ALA A 188 24.29 13.16 -8.55
CA ALA A 188 24.02 14.03 -7.41
C ALA A 188 23.86 15.50 -7.84
N ALA A 189 24.76 16.03 -8.69
CA ALA A 189 24.68 17.39 -9.21
C ALA A 189 23.36 17.63 -9.96
N LYS A 190 22.95 16.69 -10.82
CA LYS A 190 21.68 16.75 -11.55
C LYS A 190 20.48 16.74 -10.61
N ALA A 191 20.48 15.82 -9.65
CA ALA A 191 19.40 15.69 -8.68
C ALA A 191 19.26 16.94 -7.79
N PHE A 192 20.36 17.52 -7.31
CA PHE A 192 20.35 18.79 -6.57
C PHE A 192 19.91 19.97 -7.46
N ALA A 193 20.26 20.00 -8.75
CA ALA A 193 19.84 21.06 -9.66
C ALA A 193 18.32 21.09 -9.87
N GLU A 194 17.65 19.93 -9.88
CA GLU A 194 16.19 19.80 -9.97
C GLU A 194 15.47 20.41 -8.75
N LEU A 195 16.13 20.46 -7.60
CA LEU A 195 15.58 21.06 -6.36
C LEU A 195 15.60 22.59 -6.35
N GLY A 196 16.35 23.20 -7.24
CA GLY A 196 16.37 24.65 -7.44
C GLY A 196 16.90 25.41 -6.23
N SER A 197 15.99 26.09 -5.49
CA SER A 197 16.35 26.89 -4.31
C SER A 197 15.98 26.23 -2.99
N TYR A 198 15.67 24.94 -3.02
CA TYR A 198 15.34 24.19 -1.82
C TYR A 198 16.59 24.03 -0.94
N GLU A 199 16.51 24.47 0.31
CA GLU A 199 17.62 24.47 1.27
C GLU A 199 18.95 24.98 0.66
N ASP A 200 20.03 24.20 0.76
CA ASP A 200 21.36 24.49 0.20
C ASP A 200 21.63 23.80 -1.15
N ALA A 201 20.58 23.32 -1.85
CA ALA A 201 20.72 22.53 -3.08
C ALA A 201 21.65 23.18 -4.12
N LYS A 202 21.58 24.52 -4.28
CA LYS A 202 22.48 25.25 -5.21
C LYS A 202 23.96 25.10 -4.83
N GLN A 203 24.28 25.12 -3.54
CA GLN A 203 25.65 24.91 -3.06
C GLN A 203 26.05 23.45 -3.30
N ARG A 204 25.14 22.52 -3.02
CA ARG A 204 25.35 21.09 -3.24
C ARG A 204 25.59 20.72 -4.70
N VAL A 205 24.95 21.44 -5.66
CA VAL A 205 25.31 21.30 -7.09
C VAL A 205 26.78 21.61 -7.31
N THR A 206 27.25 22.78 -6.83
CA THR A 206 28.64 23.20 -6.99
C THR A 206 29.63 22.24 -6.31
N ASP A 207 29.28 21.77 -5.11
CA ASP A 207 30.11 20.81 -4.37
C ASP A 207 30.18 19.46 -5.11
N SER A 208 29.08 19.02 -5.75
CA SER A 208 29.02 17.77 -6.51
C SER A 208 29.81 17.87 -7.83
N GLU A 209 29.69 18.98 -8.55
CA GLU A 209 30.47 19.25 -9.77
C GLU A 209 31.95 19.29 -9.47
N ASP A 210 32.33 19.92 -8.34
CA ASP A 210 33.72 19.99 -7.91
C ASP A 210 34.29 18.62 -7.49
N ALA A 211 33.50 17.82 -6.78
CA ALA A 211 33.90 16.46 -6.41
C ALA A 211 34.05 15.58 -7.66
N TRP A 212 33.16 15.71 -8.65
CA TRP A 212 33.25 15.02 -9.93
C TRP A 212 34.53 15.37 -10.68
N LEU A 213 34.78 16.66 -10.92
CA LEU A 213 36.01 17.13 -11.57
C LEU A 213 37.26 16.67 -10.82
N SER A 214 37.25 16.68 -9.50
CA SER A 214 38.37 16.21 -8.68
C SER A 214 38.60 14.70 -8.83
N ALA A 215 37.54 13.91 -8.95
CA ALA A 215 37.66 12.47 -9.16
C ALA A 215 38.29 12.15 -10.52
N ASP A 216 37.79 12.77 -11.59
CA ASP A 216 38.31 12.59 -12.96
C ASP A 216 39.75 13.10 -13.10
N TYR A 217 40.08 14.25 -12.47
CA TYR A 217 41.47 14.75 -12.44
C TYR A 217 42.43 13.78 -11.80
N ASN A 218 42.06 13.20 -10.64
CA ASN A 218 42.89 12.24 -9.91
C ASN A 218 43.04 10.92 -10.66
N SER A 219 41.97 10.43 -11.29
CA SER A 219 41.96 9.23 -12.12
C SER A 219 42.90 9.41 -13.33
N ALA A 220 42.70 10.46 -14.10
CA ALA A 220 43.53 10.79 -15.29
C ALA A 220 44.99 10.99 -14.92
N ARG A 221 45.30 11.60 -13.78
CA ARG A 221 46.64 11.73 -13.27
C ARG A 221 47.32 10.38 -12.99
N MET A 222 46.56 9.47 -12.34
CA MET A 222 47.07 8.12 -12.04
C MET A 222 47.30 7.34 -13.34
N ASP A 223 46.38 7.39 -14.28
CA ASP A 223 46.52 6.74 -15.59
C ASP A 223 47.67 7.31 -16.42
N THR A 224 47.94 8.62 -16.31
CA THR A 224 49.09 9.25 -16.94
C THR A 224 50.43 8.68 -16.35
N GLU A 225 50.51 8.54 -15.02
CA GLU A 225 51.65 7.98 -14.34
C GLU A 225 51.89 6.51 -14.71
N LEU A 226 50.82 5.75 -14.98
CA LEU A 226 50.84 4.35 -15.40
C LEU A 226 51.09 4.16 -16.90
N GLY A 227 51.02 5.24 -17.69
CA GLY A 227 51.12 5.20 -19.15
C GLY A 227 49.85 4.71 -19.86
N ASN A 228 48.70 4.73 -19.19
CA ASN A 228 47.41 4.31 -19.72
C ASN A 228 46.77 5.45 -20.55
N TYR A 229 47.48 5.96 -21.56
CA TYR A 229 47.05 7.15 -22.32
C TYR A 229 45.67 6.99 -23.00
N ALA A 230 45.24 5.78 -23.30
CA ALA A 230 43.93 5.57 -23.88
C ALA A 230 42.82 5.93 -22.86
N ALA A 231 42.95 5.52 -21.58
CA ALA A 231 42.03 5.85 -20.50
C ALA A 231 42.00 7.37 -20.26
N VAL A 232 43.17 8.03 -20.22
CA VAL A 232 43.26 9.50 -20.06
C VAL A 232 42.50 10.21 -21.19
N ILE A 233 42.63 9.76 -22.43
CA ILE A 233 41.92 10.37 -23.57
C ILE A 233 40.41 10.17 -23.43
N ASP A 234 39.96 8.97 -23.13
CA ASP A 234 38.54 8.65 -23.01
C ASP A 234 37.89 9.44 -21.87
N GLU A 235 38.58 9.56 -20.73
CA GLU A 235 38.09 10.27 -19.54
C GLU A 235 38.06 11.79 -19.72
N LEU A 236 39.10 12.36 -20.30
CA LEU A 236 39.23 13.81 -20.41
C LEU A 236 38.65 14.42 -21.70
N ALA A 237 38.22 13.61 -22.67
CA ALA A 237 37.69 14.11 -23.96
C ALA A 237 36.52 15.09 -23.79
N ALA A 238 35.66 14.83 -22.81
CA ALA A 238 34.48 15.67 -22.51
C ALA A 238 34.85 17.08 -22.03
N TYR A 239 36.06 17.24 -21.47
CA TYR A 239 36.54 18.50 -20.89
C TYR A 239 37.42 19.32 -21.84
N TYR A 240 37.85 18.78 -22.99
CA TYR A 240 38.87 19.42 -23.85
C TYR A 240 38.46 20.81 -24.35
N GLU A 241 37.20 21.03 -24.70
CA GLU A 241 36.66 22.31 -25.13
C GLU A 241 35.98 23.11 -24.00
N SER A 242 36.01 22.58 -22.76
CA SER A 242 35.32 23.18 -21.62
C SER A 242 36.21 24.21 -20.91
N GLU A 243 35.61 25.26 -20.35
CA GLU A 243 36.29 26.19 -19.46
C GLU A 243 36.32 25.57 -18.04
N LEU A 244 37.52 25.09 -17.67
CA LEU A 244 37.72 24.45 -16.37
C LEU A 244 38.14 25.45 -15.30
N PRO A 245 37.78 25.22 -14.01
CA PRO A 245 38.34 25.95 -12.90
C PRO A 245 39.90 25.92 -12.92
N PRO A 246 40.62 26.99 -12.52
CA PRO A 246 42.07 27.06 -12.63
C PRO A 246 42.83 25.89 -12.01
N ARG A 247 42.31 25.30 -10.93
CA ARG A 247 42.90 24.14 -10.26
C ARG A 247 42.87 22.85 -11.07
N TYR A 248 41.98 22.75 -12.08
CA TYR A 248 41.87 21.61 -12.99
C TYR A 248 42.37 21.93 -14.42
N ALA A 249 42.97 23.09 -14.65
CA ALA A 249 43.47 23.49 -15.98
C ALA A 249 44.49 22.48 -16.56
N GLN A 250 45.22 21.75 -15.70
CA GLN A 250 46.16 20.71 -16.13
C GLN A 250 45.49 19.52 -16.85
N MET A 251 44.17 19.34 -16.74
CA MET A 251 43.45 18.28 -17.49
C MET A 251 43.58 18.45 -18.99
N HIS A 252 43.61 19.67 -19.49
CA HIS A 252 43.87 19.95 -20.91
C HIS A 252 45.26 19.50 -21.33
N ASP A 253 46.30 19.84 -20.54
CA ASP A 253 47.70 19.45 -20.84
C ASP A 253 47.88 17.93 -20.80
N MET A 254 47.19 17.25 -19.85
CA MET A 254 47.20 15.80 -19.74
C MET A 254 46.55 15.13 -20.94
N TYR A 255 45.40 15.64 -21.40
CA TYR A 255 44.71 15.14 -22.61
C TYR A 255 45.58 15.27 -23.84
N GLU A 256 46.14 16.46 -24.11
CA GLU A 256 47.04 16.71 -25.27
C GLU A 256 48.29 15.81 -25.21
N SER A 257 48.91 15.71 -24.06
CA SER A 257 50.08 14.85 -23.86
C SER A 257 49.78 13.37 -24.12
N ALA A 258 48.61 12.90 -23.66
CA ALA A 258 48.16 11.53 -23.89
C ALA A 258 47.88 11.27 -25.39
N CYS A 259 47.25 12.21 -26.10
CA CYS A 259 47.04 12.13 -27.54
C CYS A 259 48.36 12.03 -28.30
N LEU A 260 49.35 12.84 -27.94
CA LEU A 260 50.67 12.84 -28.57
C LEU A 260 51.43 11.52 -28.30
N ALA A 261 51.39 11.02 -27.06
CA ALA A 261 52.02 9.75 -26.67
C ALA A 261 51.43 8.53 -27.39
N ARG A 262 50.13 8.53 -27.66
CA ARG A 262 49.47 7.45 -28.40
C ARG A 262 49.69 7.47 -29.90
N ALA A 263 50.09 8.62 -30.46
CA ALA A 263 50.38 8.78 -31.90
C ALA A 263 51.82 8.38 -32.29
N GLN A 264 52.69 8.12 -31.30
CA GLN A 264 54.06 7.60 -31.48
C GLN A 264 54.07 6.06 -31.37
#